data_6a4862db4065b6371cacac3cf719edb7
#
_entry.id   6a4862db4065b6371cacac3cf719edb7
#
_cell.length_a   1.000
_cell.length_b   1.000
_cell.length_c   1.000
_cell.angle_alpha   90.00
_cell.angle_beta   90.00
_cell.angle_gamma   90.00
#
_symmetry.space_group_name_H-M   'P 1'
#
loop_
_entity.id
_entity.type
_entity.pdbx_description
1 polymer ?
#
loop_
_entity_poly.entity_id
_entity_poly.type
_entity_poly.pdbx_seq_one_letter_code
_entity_poly.pdbx_strand_id
1 'polypeptide(L)' 'MNQELNKKLVKTIGEVKWYNIRRCYGYIAGEDGEDAFIHKNDLPFWTIFLKPGDRVEYTKEFTKKGIKAKNLTII' A
#
# COMPACT_ATOMS: atom_id res chain seq x y z
N MET A 1 8.51 -19.72 -18.21
CA MET A 1 8.37 -18.98 -17.84
C MET A 1 7.47 -18.13 -17.86
N ASN A 2 7.01 -17.46 -17.29
CA ASN A 2 6.10 -16.68 -17.26
C ASN A 2 6.39 -15.44 -16.80
N GLN A 3 6.59 -14.49 -17.52
CA GLN A 3 6.94 -13.26 -17.13
C GLN A 3 5.84 -12.49 -16.60
N GLU A 4 4.65 -12.84 -16.86
CA GLU A 4 3.54 -12.12 -16.37
C GLU A 4 3.53 -12.08 -14.91
N LEU A 5 4.07 -13.09 -14.30
CA LEU A 5 4.05 -13.13 -12.88
C LEU A 5 4.88 -12.03 -12.30
N ASN A 6 5.95 -11.69 -12.94
CA ASN A 6 6.81 -10.68 -12.41
C ASN A 6 6.20 -9.31 -12.50
N LYS A 7 5.38 -9.08 -13.45
CA LYS A 7 4.83 -7.78 -13.60
C LYS A 7 3.91 -7.41 -12.50
N LYS A 8 3.36 -8.39 -11.81
CA LYS A 8 2.44 -8.08 -10.78
C LYS A 8 3.05 -7.84 -9.46
N LEU A 9 4.34 -8.09 -9.32
CA LEU A 9 4.99 -7.98 -8.03
C LEU A 9 5.94 -6.80 -7.98
N VAL A 10 5.36 -5.62 -8.12
CA VAL A 10 6.15 -4.42 -8.08
C VAL A 10 6.16 -3.88 -6.67
N LYS A 11 7.28 -3.97 -5.99
CA LYS A 11 7.40 -3.45 -4.65
C LYS A 11 7.82 -2.00 -4.69
N THR A 12 7.29 -1.25 -3.79
CA THR A 12 7.53 0.18 -3.74
C THR A 12 7.58 0.65 -2.31
N ILE A 13 8.25 1.74 -2.07
CA ILE A 13 8.30 2.37 -0.77
C ILE A 13 7.53 3.68 -0.86
N GLY A 14 6.85 4.01 0.20
CA GLY A 14 6.11 5.25 0.24
C GLY A 14 5.92 5.74 1.65
N GLU A 15 5.12 6.78 1.77
CA GLU A 15 4.86 7.39 3.05
C GLU A 15 3.36 7.54 3.20
N VAL A 16 2.82 7.23 4.35
CA VAL A 16 1.39 7.32 4.58
C VAL A 16 0.96 8.78 4.51
N LYS A 17 -0.03 9.08 3.69
CA LYS A 17 -0.59 10.41 3.59
C LYS A 17 -1.62 10.60 4.70
N TRP A 18 -2.50 9.65 4.86
CA TRP A 18 -3.49 9.65 5.92
C TRP A 18 -4.14 8.27 6.00
N TYR A 19 -4.72 8.00 7.14
CA TYR A 19 -5.43 6.74 7.35
C TYR A 19 -6.60 7.04 8.29
N ASN A 20 -7.78 6.53 7.92
CA ASN A 20 -8.96 6.75 8.73
C ASN A 20 -9.28 5.43 9.44
N ILE A 21 -9.04 5.41 10.76
CA ILE A 21 -9.20 4.17 11.50
C ILE A 21 -10.65 3.72 11.56
N ARG A 22 -11.59 4.63 11.52
CA ARG A 22 -12.96 4.24 11.56
C ARG A 22 -13.42 3.63 10.27
N ARG A 23 -12.94 4.14 9.14
CA ARG A 23 -13.33 3.62 7.85
C ARG A 23 -12.36 2.57 7.36
N CYS A 24 -11.26 2.36 8.08
CA CYS A 24 -10.33 1.27 7.82
C CYS A 24 -9.62 1.39 6.48
N TYR A 25 -9.32 2.60 6.05
CA TYR A 25 -8.57 2.75 4.80
C TYR A 25 -7.82 4.08 4.79
N GLY A 26 -6.90 4.21 3.87
CA GLY A 26 -6.14 5.42 3.70
C GLY A 26 -5.39 5.42 2.39
N TYR A 27 -4.43 6.33 2.28
CA TYR A 27 -3.64 6.46 1.07
C TYR A 27 -2.16 6.63 1.38
N ILE A 28 -1.33 6.13 0.49
CA ILE A 28 0.09 6.18 0.60
C ILE A 28 0.64 6.95 -0.58
N ALA A 29 1.58 7.84 -0.33
CA ALA A 29 2.25 8.57 -1.41
C ALA A 29 3.49 7.75 -1.76
N GLY A 30 3.50 7.14 -2.91
CA GLY A 30 4.63 6.32 -3.33
C GLY A 30 5.81 7.17 -3.73
N GLU A 31 7.00 6.66 -3.50
CA GLU A 31 8.19 7.36 -3.92
C GLU A 31 8.24 7.50 -5.43
N ASP A 32 7.52 6.67 -6.14
CA ASP A 32 7.48 6.74 -7.59
C ASP A 32 6.49 7.78 -8.09
N GLY A 33 5.87 8.51 -7.19
CA GLY A 33 4.93 9.55 -7.58
C GLY A 33 3.50 9.11 -7.70
N GLU A 34 3.20 7.85 -7.42
CA GLU A 34 1.84 7.35 -7.54
C GLU A 34 1.25 7.05 -6.18
N ASP A 35 0.04 7.52 -5.94
CA ASP A 35 -0.64 7.22 -4.68
C ASP A 35 -1.23 5.83 -4.74
N ALA A 36 -1.27 5.18 -3.61
CA ALA A 36 -1.83 3.84 -3.51
C ALA A 36 -2.85 3.80 -2.40
N PHE A 37 -3.96 3.12 -2.64
CA PHE A 37 -5.02 2.94 -1.65
C PHE A 37 -4.61 1.78 -0.74
N ILE A 38 -4.80 1.94 0.56
CA ILE A 38 -4.51 0.86 1.51
C ILE A 38 -5.73 0.60 2.35
N HIS A 39 -6.11 -0.66 2.47
CA HIS A 39 -7.25 -1.05 3.28
C HIS A 39 -6.73 -1.87 4.45
N LYS A 40 -7.47 -1.83 5.56
CA LYS A 40 -7.08 -2.56 6.74
C LYS A 40 -6.71 -4.00 6.48
N ASN A 41 -7.39 -4.65 5.55
CA ASN A 41 -7.12 -6.05 5.27
C ASN A 41 -5.74 -6.31 4.72
N ASP A 42 -5.07 -5.28 4.24
CA ASP A 42 -3.73 -5.42 3.68
C ASP A 42 -2.65 -4.97 4.64
N LEU A 43 -3.03 -4.66 5.88
CA LEU A 43 -2.07 -4.34 6.91
C LEU A 43 -1.68 -5.63 7.63
N PRO A 44 -0.48 -5.68 8.21
CA PRO A 44 -0.13 -6.82 9.05
C PRO A 44 -1.14 -6.92 10.18
N PHE A 45 -1.44 -8.12 10.62
CA PHE A 45 -2.51 -8.29 11.61
C PHE A 45 -2.22 -7.57 12.93
N TRP A 46 -0.97 -7.28 13.21
CA TRP A 46 -0.62 -6.59 14.46
C TRP A 46 -0.68 -5.07 14.32
N THR A 47 -0.98 -4.58 13.13
CA THR A 47 -1.05 -3.15 12.89
C THR A 47 -2.50 -2.73 12.87
N ILE A 48 -2.89 -1.88 13.82
CA ILE A 48 -4.27 -1.43 13.91
C ILE A 48 -4.54 -0.25 13.02
N PHE A 49 -3.58 0.65 12.88
CA PHE A 49 -3.74 1.81 12.02
C PHE A 49 -2.38 2.34 11.61
N LEU A 50 -2.38 3.22 10.63
CA LEU A 50 -1.16 3.85 10.16
C LEU A 50 -1.21 5.32 10.51
N LYS A 51 -0.04 5.92 10.66
CA LYS A 51 0.04 7.34 10.97
C LYS A 51 0.61 8.09 9.80
N PRO A 52 0.18 9.32 9.55
CA PRO A 52 0.77 10.12 8.48
C PRO A 52 2.28 10.21 8.68
N GLY A 53 3.00 10.02 7.63
CA GLY A 53 4.45 10.06 7.71
C GLY A 53 5.12 8.73 7.91
N ASP A 54 4.37 7.68 8.26
CA ASP A 54 4.97 6.36 8.41
C ASP A 54 5.52 5.90 7.08
N ARG A 55 6.74 5.37 7.10
CA ARG A 55 7.33 4.85 5.88
C ARG A 55 6.95 3.39 5.76
N VAL A 56 6.55 3.02 4.57
CA VAL A 56 6.02 1.67 4.33
C VAL A 56 6.55 1.10 3.03
N GLU A 57 6.59 -0.21 2.99
CA GLU A 57 6.93 -0.93 1.77
C GLU A 57 5.72 -1.77 1.41
N TYR A 58 5.37 -1.83 0.16
CA TYR A 58 4.17 -2.56 -0.25
C TYR A 58 4.31 -3.02 -1.69
N THR A 59 3.43 -3.92 -2.09
CA THR A 59 3.36 -4.38 -3.46
C THR A 59 2.19 -3.68 -4.13
N LYS A 60 2.40 -3.14 -5.30
CA LYS A 60 1.35 -2.46 -6.02
C LYS A 60 0.46 -3.45 -6.73
N GLU A 61 -0.83 -3.25 -6.65
CA GLU A 61 -1.80 -4.01 -7.42
C GLU A 61 -2.58 -3.02 -8.24
N PHE A 62 -2.58 -3.19 -9.55
CA PHE A 62 -3.27 -2.26 -10.42
C PHE A 62 -4.70 -2.73 -10.63
N THR A 63 -5.66 -1.88 -10.29
CA THR A 63 -7.07 -2.22 -10.43
C THR A 63 -7.76 -1.20 -11.29
N LYS A 64 -9.00 -1.46 -11.65
CA LYS A 64 -9.75 -0.52 -12.44
C LYS A 64 -9.93 0.81 -11.74
N LYS A 65 -9.93 0.81 -10.43
CA LYS A 65 -10.13 2.03 -9.69
C LYS A 65 -8.84 2.72 -9.33
N GLY A 66 -7.72 2.13 -9.66
CA GLY A 66 -6.43 2.72 -9.34
C GLY A 66 -5.51 1.71 -8.72
N ILE A 67 -4.51 2.20 -8.00
CA ILE A 67 -3.48 1.35 -7.44
C ILE A 67 -3.79 1.02 -6.00
N LYS A 68 -3.70 -0.26 -5.65
CA LYS A 68 -3.88 -0.69 -4.27
C LYS A 68 -2.55 -1.16 -3.73
N ALA A 69 -2.33 -0.93 -2.44
CA ALA A 69 -1.14 -1.43 -1.76
C ALA A 69 -1.49 -2.76 -1.13
N LYS A 70 -0.64 -3.75 -1.36
CA LYS A 70 -0.84 -5.09 -0.81
C LYS A 70 0.38 -5.48 -0.01
N ASN A 71 0.20 -6.32 0.98
CA ASN A 71 1.30 -6.85 1.78
C ASN A 71 2.18 -5.76 2.35
N LEU A 72 1.56 -4.80 2.98
CA LEU A 72 2.27 -3.63 3.47
C LEU A 72 3.05 -3.94 4.74
N THR A 73 4.22 -3.36 4.84
CA THR A 73 5.06 -3.48 6.02
C THR A 73 5.56 -2.09 6.38
N ILE A 74 5.56 -1.76 7.65
CA ILE A 74 6.09 -0.48 8.11
C ILE A 74 7.59 -0.63 8.27
N ILE A 75 8.35 0.27 7.70
CA ILE A 75 9.81 0.18 7.73
C ILE A 75 10.46 1.35 8.44
#